data_95ae64c4c1736afa9313a2c74f3a596f
#
_entry.id   95ae64c4c1736afa9313a2c74f3a596f
#
_cell.length_a   1.000
_cell.length_b   1.000
_cell.length_c   1.000
_cell.angle_alpha   90.00
_cell.angle_beta   90.00
_cell.angle_gamma   90.00
#
_symmetry.space_group_name_H-M   'P 1'
#
loop_
_entity.id
_entity.type
_entity.pdbx_description
1 polymer ?
#
loop_
_entity_poly.entity_id
_entity_poly.type
_entity_poly.pdbx_seq_one_letter_code
_entity_poly.pdbx_strand_id
1 'polypeptide(L)'
;MYCLSEAVIYVNGEFIPKSEAKISVFDEGITHGWAVYEGIRVYEGRILELDAHLNRLYASAKGAGIAIPIEQSEFRRAVLDTVVTNEYRNCHIAPWVGYGELGGEPSVVIRIVERSSRMGEHATSMVSSIRRAAPDSIPAQIKTNSRLDLMLAKIEASLAGVDYAIMLDNVGYVAEASLANIMIVKNGVTLTPYPINALEGVTRNLILRLLPMRGYEAFEDNITLHDLWTCDEAFVCGTGAEVRPIVKVDGRTIGDGETGPVTEKVIQLYTDYIITHGEEVDYSS
;
A
#
# COMPACT_ATOMS: atom_id res chain seq x y z
N MET A 1 -5.77 -13.69 32.47
CA MET A 1 -4.51 -13.74 31.70
C MET A 1 -4.88 -14.41 30.38
N TYR A 2 -5.35 -13.62 29.40
CA TYR A 2 -5.64 -14.16 28.06
C TYR A 2 -4.31 -14.49 27.44
N CYS A 3 -4.04 -15.78 27.23
CA CYS A 3 -2.98 -16.23 26.37
C CYS A 3 -3.38 -15.73 24.96
N LEU A 4 -2.78 -14.65 24.45
CA LEU A 4 -2.91 -14.30 23.05
C LEU A 4 -2.31 -15.48 22.30
N SER A 5 -3.16 -16.25 21.63
CA SER A 5 -2.71 -17.34 20.77
C SER A 5 -1.74 -16.74 19.74
N GLU A 6 -0.64 -17.42 19.50
CA GLU A 6 0.32 -17.02 18.48
C GLU A 6 -0.38 -16.91 17.12
N ALA A 7 -0.05 -15.86 16.33
CA ALA A 7 -0.65 -15.69 15.01
C ALA A 7 -0.38 -16.91 14.12
N VAL A 8 -1.39 -17.32 13.36
CA VAL A 8 -1.33 -18.43 12.40
C VAL A 8 -1.11 -17.86 11.00
N ILE A 9 -0.16 -18.42 10.27
CA ILE A 9 0.29 -17.97 8.95
C ILE A 9 -0.07 -19.05 7.93
N TYR A 10 -0.63 -18.67 6.79
CA TYR A 10 -0.80 -19.57 5.65
C TYR A 10 0.51 -19.71 4.88
N VAL A 11 0.98 -20.91 4.66
CA VAL A 11 2.19 -21.24 3.88
C VAL A 11 1.90 -22.44 2.99
N ASN A 12 1.90 -22.24 1.67
CA ASN A 12 1.79 -23.32 0.66
C ASN A 12 0.62 -24.31 0.90
N GLY A 13 -0.55 -23.83 1.29
CA GLY A 13 -1.73 -24.66 1.54
C GLY A 13 -1.97 -25.03 3.00
N GLU A 14 -1.05 -24.74 3.91
CA GLU A 14 -1.15 -25.10 5.32
C GLU A 14 -1.22 -23.85 6.23
N PHE A 15 -1.98 -23.97 7.31
CA PHE A 15 -2.04 -22.98 8.40
C PHE A 15 -1.11 -23.41 9.53
N ILE A 16 -0.03 -22.68 9.74
CA ILE A 16 1.01 -23.00 10.71
C ILE A 16 1.27 -21.85 11.69
N PRO A 17 1.69 -22.11 12.93
CA PRO A 17 2.06 -21.08 13.88
C PRO A 17 3.18 -20.18 13.32
N LYS A 18 3.13 -18.88 13.62
CA LYS A 18 4.14 -17.90 13.16
C LYS A 18 5.57 -18.32 13.48
N SER A 19 5.81 -18.93 14.64
CA SER A 19 7.14 -19.41 15.06
C SER A 19 7.68 -20.56 14.21
N GLU A 20 6.78 -21.29 13.53
CA GLU A 20 7.12 -22.43 12.68
C GLU A 20 7.13 -22.08 11.19
N ALA A 21 6.56 -20.91 10.82
CA ALA A 21 6.47 -20.45 9.43
C ALA A 21 7.87 -20.22 8.82
N LYS A 22 8.20 -20.98 7.79
CA LYS A 22 9.51 -20.98 7.13
C LYS A 22 9.35 -21.01 5.62
N ILE A 23 10.32 -20.40 4.93
CA ILE A 23 10.50 -20.46 3.49
C ILE A 23 11.93 -20.93 3.24
N SER A 24 12.13 -21.70 2.17
CA SER A 24 13.45 -22.15 1.74
C SER A 24 14.39 -20.97 1.51
N VAL A 25 15.62 -21.06 1.99
CA VAL A 25 16.68 -20.09 1.69
C VAL A 25 17.12 -20.12 0.23
N PHE A 26 16.70 -21.13 -0.53
CA PHE A 26 16.94 -21.26 -1.98
C PHE A 26 15.80 -20.71 -2.84
N ASP A 27 14.73 -20.18 -2.21
CA ASP A 27 13.67 -19.48 -2.94
C ASP A 27 14.24 -18.21 -3.60
N GLU A 28 14.08 -18.07 -4.91
CA GLU A 28 14.53 -16.92 -5.69
C GLU A 28 13.87 -15.60 -5.22
N GLY A 29 12.69 -15.70 -4.59
CA GLY A 29 12.05 -14.58 -3.92
C GLY A 29 12.83 -14.06 -2.72
N ILE A 30 13.62 -14.91 -2.07
CA ILE A 30 14.52 -14.55 -0.96
C ILE A 30 15.89 -14.11 -1.50
N THR A 31 16.49 -14.90 -2.41
CA THR A 31 17.87 -14.68 -2.87
C THR A 31 17.99 -13.48 -3.81
N HIS A 32 17.00 -13.24 -4.68
CA HIS A 32 17.02 -12.21 -5.71
C HIS A 32 15.87 -11.17 -5.57
N GLY A 33 15.00 -11.32 -4.57
CA GLY A 33 13.80 -10.47 -4.45
C GLY A 33 12.77 -10.73 -5.56
N TRP A 34 12.86 -11.87 -6.25
CA TRP A 34 11.93 -12.26 -7.31
C TRP A 34 10.62 -12.77 -6.71
N ALA A 35 9.88 -11.82 -6.19
CA ALA A 35 8.62 -12.05 -5.53
C ALA A 35 7.69 -10.84 -5.70
N VAL A 36 6.39 -11.10 -5.58
CA VAL A 36 5.34 -10.09 -5.56
C VAL A 36 4.55 -10.18 -4.25
N TYR A 37 3.94 -9.07 -3.85
CA TYR A 37 3.20 -9.05 -2.60
C TYR A 37 2.05 -8.06 -2.63
N GLU A 38 1.15 -8.20 -1.66
CA GLU A 38 0.09 -7.24 -1.39
C GLU A 38 0.08 -6.82 0.08
N GLY A 39 -0.64 -5.74 0.34
CA GLY A 39 -1.05 -5.34 1.66
C GLY A 39 -2.53 -5.05 1.64
N ILE A 40 -3.30 -5.72 2.48
CA ILE A 40 -4.76 -5.65 2.54
C ILE A 40 -5.15 -5.30 3.97
N ARG A 41 -6.13 -4.41 4.16
CA ARG A 41 -6.59 -4.02 5.48
C ARG A 41 -7.94 -4.63 5.81
N VAL A 42 -8.08 -5.03 7.06
CA VAL A 42 -9.36 -5.36 7.70
C VAL A 42 -9.66 -4.28 8.72
N TYR A 43 -10.87 -3.76 8.68
CA TYR A 43 -11.40 -2.74 9.58
C TYR A 43 -12.69 -3.26 10.22
N GLU A 44 -12.70 -3.45 11.53
CA GLU A 44 -13.85 -3.98 12.29
C GLU A 44 -14.45 -5.25 11.66
N GLY A 45 -13.58 -6.13 11.14
CA GLY A 45 -13.99 -7.36 10.49
C GLY A 45 -14.44 -7.20 9.03
N ARG A 46 -14.15 -6.07 8.39
CA ARG A 46 -14.44 -5.82 6.97
C ARG A 46 -13.16 -5.68 6.16
N ILE A 47 -13.01 -6.50 5.13
CA ILE A 47 -11.86 -6.42 4.21
C ILE A 47 -12.17 -5.40 3.13
N LEU A 48 -11.26 -4.44 2.94
CA LEU A 48 -11.43 -3.39 1.96
C LEU A 48 -10.80 -3.76 0.62
N GLU A 49 -11.57 -3.64 -0.49
CA GLU A 49 -11.10 -3.78 -1.87
C GLU A 49 -10.33 -5.09 -2.15
N LEU A 50 -10.77 -6.22 -1.56
CA LEU A 50 -10.07 -7.51 -1.66
C LEU A 50 -9.83 -7.91 -3.12
N ASP A 51 -10.84 -7.81 -3.98
CA ASP A 51 -10.74 -8.20 -5.40
C ASP A 51 -9.74 -7.30 -6.16
N ALA A 52 -9.71 -5.99 -5.88
CA ALA A 52 -8.75 -5.08 -6.49
C ALA A 52 -7.30 -5.44 -6.09
N HIS A 53 -7.07 -5.82 -4.84
CA HIS A 53 -5.77 -6.28 -4.36
C HIS A 53 -5.36 -7.61 -4.99
N LEU A 54 -6.26 -8.58 -5.08
CA LEU A 54 -5.96 -9.87 -5.72
C LEU A 54 -5.72 -9.71 -7.22
N ASN A 55 -6.54 -8.92 -7.92
CA ASN A 55 -6.31 -8.60 -9.33
C ASN A 55 -4.91 -8.01 -9.55
N ARG A 56 -4.47 -7.09 -8.70
CA ARG A 56 -3.13 -6.49 -8.79
C ARG A 56 -2.03 -7.49 -8.42
N LEU A 57 -2.24 -8.39 -7.45
CA LEU A 57 -1.28 -9.46 -7.12
C LEU A 57 -1.04 -10.35 -8.32
N TYR A 58 -2.11 -10.84 -8.97
CA TYR A 58 -2.01 -11.71 -10.14
C TYR A 58 -1.42 -10.97 -11.36
N ALA A 59 -1.78 -9.71 -11.56
CA ALA A 59 -1.18 -8.87 -12.61
C ALA A 59 0.32 -8.65 -12.36
N SER A 60 0.72 -8.38 -11.11
CA SER A 60 2.13 -8.25 -10.71
C SER A 60 2.90 -9.56 -10.91
N ALA A 61 2.33 -10.70 -10.51
CA ALA A 61 2.92 -12.01 -10.71
C ALA A 61 3.12 -12.31 -12.20
N LYS A 62 2.11 -12.07 -13.03
CA LYS A 62 2.21 -12.21 -14.49
C LYS A 62 3.31 -11.31 -15.08
N GLY A 63 3.37 -10.04 -14.64
CA GLY A 63 4.40 -9.09 -15.08
C GLY A 63 5.81 -9.48 -14.63
N ALA A 64 5.94 -10.16 -13.49
CA ALA A 64 7.21 -10.68 -12.96
C ALA A 64 7.54 -12.09 -13.47
N GLY A 65 6.70 -12.72 -14.31
CA GLY A 65 6.91 -14.08 -14.79
C GLY A 65 6.74 -15.17 -13.72
N ILE A 66 5.94 -14.89 -12.67
CA ILE A 66 5.63 -15.84 -11.61
C ILE A 66 4.25 -16.45 -11.88
N ALA A 67 4.17 -17.78 -11.99
CA ALA A 67 2.92 -18.50 -12.12
C ALA A 67 2.39 -18.87 -10.73
N ILE A 68 1.41 -18.11 -10.21
CA ILE A 68 0.80 -18.43 -8.92
C ILE A 68 0.16 -19.83 -9.00
N PRO A 69 0.49 -20.79 -8.09
CA PRO A 69 0.12 -22.19 -8.25
C PRO A 69 -1.36 -22.49 -7.93
N ILE A 70 -2.11 -21.51 -7.46
CA ILE A 70 -3.53 -21.63 -7.09
C ILE A 70 -4.36 -20.59 -7.85
N GLU A 71 -5.63 -20.90 -8.09
CA GLU A 71 -6.58 -19.99 -8.73
C GLU A 71 -6.91 -18.80 -7.80
N GLN A 72 -7.26 -17.65 -8.39
CA GLN A 72 -7.57 -16.44 -7.62
C GLN A 72 -8.70 -16.65 -6.60
N SER A 73 -9.70 -17.48 -6.93
CA SER A 73 -10.80 -17.82 -6.03
C SER A 73 -10.34 -18.63 -4.81
N GLU A 74 -9.35 -19.50 -4.99
CA GLU A 74 -8.73 -20.27 -3.91
C GLU A 74 -7.84 -19.36 -3.05
N PHE A 75 -7.05 -18.49 -3.70
CA PHE A 75 -6.25 -17.48 -2.99
C PHE A 75 -7.12 -16.56 -2.13
N ARG A 76 -8.25 -16.13 -2.68
CA ARG A 76 -9.27 -15.34 -1.96
C ARG A 76 -9.75 -16.05 -0.71
N ARG A 77 -10.08 -17.34 -0.81
CA ARG A 77 -10.49 -18.17 0.33
C ARG A 77 -9.39 -18.24 1.37
N ALA A 78 -8.13 -18.52 0.97
CA ALA A 78 -6.99 -18.56 1.87
C ALA A 78 -6.77 -17.24 2.63
N VAL A 79 -7.03 -16.08 1.99
CA VAL A 79 -7.00 -14.77 2.67
C VAL A 79 -8.09 -14.66 3.72
N LEU A 80 -9.34 -15.04 3.40
CA LEU A 80 -10.47 -15.03 4.34
C LEU A 80 -10.21 -15.97 5.52
N ASP A 81 -9.81 -17.19 5.23
CA ASP A 81 -9.53 -18.22 6.25
C ASP A 81 -8.38 -17.79 7.17
N THR A 82 -7.36 -17.07 6.63
CA THR A 82 -6.30 -16.50 7.46
C THR A 82 -6.84 -15.48 8.47
N VAL A 83 -7.83 -14.67 8.09
CA VAL A 83 -8.46 -13.69 9.01
C VAL A 83 -9.30 -14.39 10.06
N VAL A 84 -10.12 -15.34 9.63
CA VAL A 84 -11.01 -16.13 10.51
C VAL A 84 -10.20 -16.90 11.54
N THR A 85 -9.16 -17.64 11.10
CA THR A 85 -8.32 -18.45 12.00
C THR A 85 -7.62 -17.62 13.08
N ASN A 86 -7.31 -16.34 12.79
CA ASN A 86 -6.67 -15.45 13.76
C ASN A 86 -7.67 -14.60 14.57
N GLU A 87 -8.94 -14.59 14.22
CA GLU A 87 -10.00 -13.79 14.87
C GLU A 87 -9.71 -12.27 14.92
N TYR A 88 -8.82 -11.77 14.06
CA TYR A 88 -8.44 -10.36 14.06
C TYR A 88 -9.49 -9.51 13.33
N ARG A 89 -10.07 -8.53 14.03
CA ARG A 89 -11.04 -7.60 13.46
C ARG A 89 -10.40 -6.33 12.87
N ASN A 90 -9.22 -5.96 13.35
CA ASN A 90 -8.41 -4.86 12.83
C ASN A 90 -7.00 -5.35 12.56
N CYS A 91 -6.68 -5.59 11.30
CA CYS A 91 -5.41 -6.19 10.93
C CYS A 91 -4.91 -5.76 9.55
N HIS A 92 -3.66 -6.09 9.29
CA HIS A 92 -3.03 -6.00 8.00
C HIS A 92 -2.65 -7.40 7.54
N ILE A 93 -3.19 -7.80 6.40
CA ILE A 93 -2.88 -9.06 5.72
C ILE A 93 -1.82 -8.75 4.66
N ALA A 94 -0.79 -9.58 4.59
CA ALA A 94 0.30 -9.41 3.65
C ALA A 94 0.53 -10.70 2.84
N PRO A 95 -0.24 -10.93 1.77
CA PRO A 95 0.03 -11.96 0.79
C PRO A 95 1.40 -11.74 0.14
N TRP A 96 2.15 -12.81 -0.05
CA TRP A 96 3.44 -12.81 -0.71
C TRP A 96 3.57 -14.07 -1.56
N VAL A 97 4.08 -13.91 -2.79
CA VAL A 97 4.33 -15.03 -3.70
C VAL A 97 5.76 -14.90 -4.22
N GLY A 98 6.62 -15.84 -3.81
CA GLY A 98 7.98 -16.00 -4.32
C GLY A 98 8.00 -16.87 -5.57
N TYR A 99 9.03 -16.69 -6.39
CA TYR A 99 9.25 -17.54 -7.58
C TYR A 99 9.43 -19.03 -7.21
N GLY A 100 9.86 -19.32 -5.97
CA GLY A 100 10.25 -20.66 -5.54
C GLY A 100 11.69 -21.00 -5.86
N GLU A 101 12.08 -22.23 -5.68
CA GLU A 101 13.38 -22.74 -6.12
C GLU A 101 13.39 -22.92 -7.64
N LEU A 102 14.54 -22.79 -8.28
CA LEU A 102 14.67 -22.98 -9.74
C LEU A 102 14.18 -24.39 -10.14
N GLY A 103 13.13 -24.41 -10.97
CA GLY A 103 12.49 -25.67 -11.40
C GLY A 103 11.51 -26.26 -10.39
N GLY A 104 11.24 -25.55 -9.27
CA GLY A 104 10.23 -25.91 -8.28
C GLY A 104 8.94 -25.10 -8.44
N GLU A 105 8.04 -25.26 -7.46
CA GLU A 105 6.78 -24.52 -7.38
C GLU A 105 6.98 -23.17 -6.68
N PRO A 106 6.26 -22.11 -7.08
CA PRO A 106 6.24 -20.85 -6.36
C PRO A 106 5.77 -21.00 -4.91
N SER A 107 6.39 -20.25 -4.02
CA SER A 107 6.00 -20.20 -2.61
C SER A 107 4.87 -19.20 -2.39
N VAL A 108 3.81 -19.60 -1.67
CA VAL A 108 2.69 -18.73 -1.32
C VAL A 108 2.62 -18.57 0.19
N VAL A 109 2.67 -17.32 0.66
CA VAL A 109 2.58 -16.99 2.10
C VAL A 109 1.55 -15.90 2.32
N ILE A 110 0.68 -16.06 3.31
CA ILE A 110 -0.23 -15.00 3.74
C ILE A 110 0.05 -14.72 5.22
N ARG A 111 0.73 -13.60 5.48
CA ARG A 111 1.01 -13.11 6.83
C ARG A 111 -0.12 -12.23 7.31
N ILE A 112 -0.35 -12.22 8.62
CA ILE A 112 -1.33 -11.35 9.27
C ILE A 112 -0.73 -10.73 10.53
N VAL A 113 -1.06 -9.45 10.79
CA VAL A 113 -0.68 -8.74 12.02
C VAL A 113 -1.80 -7.81 12.44
N GLU A 114 -2.08 -7.73 13.74
CA GLU A 114 -2.97 -6.69 14.26
C GLU A 114 -2.44 -5.30 13.92
N ARG A 115 -3.34 -4.41 13.56
CA ARG A 115 -2.95 -3.05 13.19
C ARG A 115 -4.06 -2.04 13.45
N SER A 116 -3.77 -1.06 14.30
CA SER A 116 -4.64 0.10 14.53
C SER A 116 -4.67 1.03 13.32
N SER A 117 -5.72 1.82 13.19
CA SER A 117 -5.80 2.88 12.21
C SER A 117 -4.93 4.07 12.61
N ARG A 118 -4.39 4.75 11.60
CA ARG A 118 -3.67 6.02 11.69
C ARG A 118 -4.31 7.09 10.80
N MET A 119 -5.56 6.85 10.43
CA MET A 119 -6.35 7.74 9.58
C MET A 119 -6.38 9.17 10.14
N GLY A 120 -6.07 10.15 9.30
CA GLY A 120 -6.10 11.56 9.68
C GLY A 120 -4.93 12.04 10.56
N GLU A 121 -4.03 11.17 11.02
CA GLU A 121 -2.84 11.62 11.75
C GLU A 121 -1.96 12.48 10.85
N HIS A 122 -1.61 13.69 11.32
CA HIS A 122 -0.66 14.56 10.60
C HIS A 122 0.68 13.85 10.37
N ALA A 123 1.27 14.14 9.23
CA ALA A 123 2.58 13.64 8.87
C ALA A 123 3.45 14.76 8.29
N THR A 124 4.76 14.57 8.41
CA THR A 124 5.77 15.43 7.83
C THR A 124 6.57 14.67 6.77
N SER A 125 7.12 15.40 5.81
CA SER A 125 7.91 14.77 4.75
C SER A 125 9.09 15.61 4.30
N MET A 126 9.97 14.94 3.57
CA MET A 126 11.09 15.56 2.84
C MET A 126 11.11 15.03 1.40
N VAL A 127 11.73 15.76 0.51
CA VAL A 127 12.04 15.27 -0.85
C VAL A 127 13.31 14.41 -0.76
N SER A 128 13.21 13.18 -1.21
CA SER A 128 14.33 12.21 -1.20
C SER A 128 15.38 12.54 -2.25
N SER A 129 16.64 12.27 -1.94
CA SER A 129 17.71 12.23 -2.94
C SER A 129 17.58 11.03 -3.87
N ILE A 130 16.93 9.97 -3.41
CA ILE A 130 16.68 8.73 -4.17
C ILE A 130 15.53 8.95 -5.16
N ARG A 131 15.76 8.58 -6.41
CA ARG A 131 14.74 8.63 -7.48
C ARG A 131 14.03 7.30 -7.62
N ARG A 132 12.77 7.33 -8.04
CA ARG A 132 12.08 6.11 -8.47
C ARG A 132 12.77 5.55 -9.71
N ALA A 133 12.80 4.22 -9.80
CA ALA A 133 13.30 3.54 -11.00
C ALA A 133 12.55 4.05 -12.24
N ALA A 134 13.29 4.33 -13.30
CA ALA A 134 12.70 4.79 -14.56
C ALA A 134 11.81 3.67 -15.16
N PRO A 135 10.71 4.02 -15.86
CA PRO A 135 9.76 3.03 -16.36
C PRO A 135 10.33 2.10 -17.43
N ASP A 136 11.43 2.50 -18.06
CA ASP A 136 12.22 1.70 -19.00
C ASP A 136 13.24 0.76 -18.32
N SER A 137 13.35 0.85 -16.98
CA SER A 137 14.19 -0.03 -16.16
C SER A 137 13.35 -1.13 -15.51
N ILE A 138 12.50 -0.77 -14.55
CA ILE A 138 11.60 -1.70 -13.85
C ILE A 138 10.20 -1.08 -13.82
N PRO A 139 9.17 -1.72 -14.39
CA PRO A 139 7.79 -1.22 -14.33
C PRO A 139 7.32 -1.04 -12.88
N ALA A 140 7.03 0.20 -12.48
CA ALA A 140 6.63 0.53 -11.11
C ALA A 140 5.28 -0.10 -10.70
N GLN A 141 4.47 -0.51 -11.68
CA GLN A 141 3.17 -1.17 -11.49
C GLN A 141 3.32 -2.60 -10.95
N ILE A 142 4.47 -3.26 -11.15
CA ILE A 142 4.75 -4.56 -10.55
C ILE A 142 5.03 -4.35 -9.06
N LYS A 143 4.14 -4.84 -8.20
CA LYS A 143 4.32 -4.73 -6.74
C LYS A 143 5.26 -5.84 -6.25
N THR A 144 6.55 -5.68 -6.56
CA THR A 144 7.62 -6.63 -6.25
C THR A 144 8.32 -6.35 -4.92
N ASN A 145 9.01 -7.35 -4.37
CA ASN A 145 9.89 -7.20 -3.20
C ASN A 145 11.20 -6.45 -3.52
N SER A 146 11.59 -6.36 -4.79
CA SER A 146 12.79 -5.62 -5.24
C SER A 146 12.57 -4.10 -5.13
N ARG A 147 12.48 -3.58 -3.90
CA ARG A 147 12.15 -2.17 -3.58
C ARG A 147 13.20 -1.51 -2.71
N LEU A 148 14.47 -1.74 -3.01
CA LEU A 148 15.55 -1.14 -2.25
C LEU A 148 15.54 0.39 -2.34
N ASP A 149 15.17 0.97 -3.48
CA ASP A 149 14.99 2.41 -3.68
C ASP A 149 14.02 3.03 -2.67
N LEU A 150 12.84 2.41 -2.48
CA LEU A 150 11.85 2.85 -1.49
C LEU A 150 12.36 2.71 -0.04
N MET A 151 13.14 1.66 0.25
CA MET A 151 13.73 1.46 1.58
C MET A 151 14.81 2.50 1.87
N LEU A 152 15.67 2.83 0.89
CA LEU A 152 16.67 3.88 1.03
C LEU A 152 16.02 5.24 1.26
N ALA A 153 14.98 5.58 0.49
CA ALA A 153 14.21 6.81 0.71
C ALA A 153 13.57 6.84 2.11
N LYS A 154 13.02 5.71 2.57
CA LYS A 154 12.48 5.61 3.92
C LYS A 154 13.55 5.81 5.01
N ILE A 155 14.77 5.34 4.79
CA ILE A 155 15.90 5.57 5.71
C ILE A 155 16.23 7.07 5.75
N GLU A 156 16.27 7.77 4.60
CA GLU A 156 16.48 9.23 4.57
C GLU A 156 15.43 9.96 5.42
N ALA A 157 14.14 9.64 5.25
CA ALA A 157 13.06 10.21 6.06
C ALA A 157 13.27 9.96 7.56
N SER A 158 13.63 8.73 7.92
CA SER A 158 13.88 8.35 9.33
C SER A 158 15.06 9.13 9.92
N LEU A 159 16.15 9.29 9.17
CA LEU A 159 17.33 10.05 9.62
C LEU A 159 17.02 11.56 9.73
N ALA A 160 16.16 12.08 8.88
CA ALA A 160 15.68 13.47 8.94
C ALA A 160 14.60 13.70 10.01
N GLY A 161 14.11 12.66 10.67
CA GLY A 161 13.07 12.76 11.69
C GLY A 161 11.69 13.10 11.14
N VAL A 162 11.39 12.72 9.88
CA VAL A 162 10.09 12.91 9.23
C VAL A 162 9.42 11.57 8.90
N ASP A 163 8.11 11.57 8.65
CA ASP A 163 7.32 10.36 8.43
C ASP A 163 7.55 9.74 7.04
N TYR A 164 7.66 10.59 5.99
CA TYR A 164 7.74 10.15 4.59
C TYR A 164 8.86 10.84 3.82
N ALA A 165 9.44 10.12 2.88
CA ALA A 165 10.26 10.66 1.81
C ALA A 165 9.43 10.74 0.52
N ILE A 166 9.31 11.90 -0.07
CA ILE A 166 8.68 12.10 -1.39
C ILE A 166 9.76 11.84 -2.44
N MET A 167 9.52 10.88 -3.31
CA MET A 167 10.44 10.52 -4.38
C MET A 167 10.03 11.18 -5.69
N LEU A 168 11.01 11.64 -6.43
CA LEU A 168 10.80 12.13 -7.78
C LEU A 168 11.12 11.04 -8.80
N ASP A 169 10.62 11.19 -10.00
CA ASP A 169 11.03 10.40 -11.15
C ASP A 169 12.39 10.86 -11.72
N ASN A 170 12.82 10.24 -12.81
CA ASN A 170 14.09 10.54 -13.47
C ASN A 170 14.12 11.87 -14.22
N VAL A 171 12.98 12.53 -14.44
CA VAL A 171 12.88 13.87 -15.08
C VAL A 171 12.55 14.99 -14.09
N GLY A 172 12.28 14.65 -12.82
CA GLY A 172 12.13 15.62 -11.73
C GLY A 172 10.69 15.89 -11.30
N TYR A 173 9.69 15.18 -11.83
CA TYR A 173 8.32 15.23 -11.33
C TYR A 173 8.16 14.38 -10.07
N VAL A 174 7.22 14.76 -9.22
CA VAL A 174 6.79 13.97 -8.07
C VAL A 174 6.24 12.64 -8.56
N ALA A 175 6.72 11.52 -7.99
CA ALA A 175 6.27 10.17 -8.33
C ALA A 175 5.37 9.59 -7.22
N GLU A 176 5.93 9.31 -6.08
CA GLU A 176 5.20 8.78 -4.92
C GLU A 176 5.94 9.06 -3.61
N ALA A 177 5.32 8.81 -2.48
CA ALA A 177 6.02 8.76 -1.20
C ALA A 177 6.60 7.37 -0.94
N SER A 178 7.58 7.28 -0.04
CA SER A 178 8.11 6.00 0.40
C SER A 178 6.99 5.12 0.97
N LEU A 179 6.60 4.07 0.22
CA LEU A 179 5.54 3.10 0.55
C LEU A 179 4.09 3.64 0.53
N ALA A 180 3.82 4.80 -0.08
CA ALA A 180 2.48 5.38 -0.22
C ALA A 180 2.38 6.23 -1.50
N ASN A 181 1.20 6.37 -2.06
CA ASN A 181 0.96 7.39 -3.09
C ASN A 181 0.82 8.76 -2.44
N ILE A 182 1.03 9.81 -3.24
CA ILE A 182 0.84 11.20 -2.81
C ILE A 182 -0.24 11.87 -3.65
N MET A 183 -1.02 12.74 -3.02
CA MET A 183 -1.96 13.65 -3.63
C MET A 183 -1.75 15.05 -3.10
N ILE A 184 -1.98 16.06 -3.94
CA ILE A 184 -2.00 17.47 -3.55
C ILE A 184 -3.34 18.08 -3.91
N VAL A 185 -3.74 19.12 -3.22
CA VAL A 185 -4.88 19.96 -3.58
C VAL A 185 -4.36 21.34 -3.95
N LYS A 186 -4.76 21.83 -5.12
CA LYS A 186 -4.38 23.16 -5.59
C LYS A 186 -5.60 23.82 -6.23
N ASN A 187 -5.97 25.00 -5.72
CA ASN A 187 -7.17 25.74 -6.16
C ASN A 187 -8.46 24.87 -6.12
N GLY A 188 -8.58 24.01 -5.09
CA GLY A 188 -9.74 23.12 -4.90
C GLY A 188 -9.73 21.85 -5.76
N VAL A 189 -8.73 21.63 -6.60
CA VAL A 189 -8.57 20.45 -7.45
C VAL A 189 -7.58 19.48 -6.82
N THR A 190 -7.94 18.21 -6.71
CA THR A 190 -7.04 17.15 -6.22
C THR A 190 -6.25 16.56 -7.38
N LEU A 191 -4.92 16.57 -7.25
CA LEU A 191 -4.00 16.04 -8.25
C LEU A 191 -3.15 14.91 -7.66
N THR A 192 -2.88 13.90 -8.46
CA THR A 192 -1.93 12.82 -8.13
C THR A 192 -1.06 12.49 -9.34
N PRO A 193 0.20 12.07 -9.14
CA PRO A 193 1.06 11.70 -10.25
C PRO A 193 0.48 10.56 -11.11
N TYR A 194 0.77 10.59 -12.42
CA TYR A 194 0.52 9.43 -13.28
C TYR A 194 1.27 8.20 -12.75
N PRO A 195 0.66 6.99 -12.75
CA PRO A 195 1.31 5.78 -12.24
C PRO A 195 2.32 5.18 -13.24
N ILE A 196 3.12 6.02 -13.90
CA ILE A 196 4.17 5.60 -14.81
C ILE A 196 5.42 5.20 -14.02
N ASN A 197 5.80 6.05 -13.05
CA ASN A 197 6.95 5.88 -12.17
C ASN A 197 6.54 5.56 -10.72
N ALA A 198 5.27 5.28 -10.48
CA ALA A 198 4.70 5.01 -9.17
C ALA A 198 3.83 3.75 -9.21
N LEU A 199 3.60 3.16 -8.05
CA LEU A 199 2.63 2.07 -7.96
C LEU A 199 1.22 2.63 -8.16
N GLU A 200 0.44 1.97 -9.01
CA GLU A 200 -1.00 2.23 -9.13
C GLU A 200 -1.73 1.71 -7.88
N GLY A 201 -1.90 2.60 -6.88
CA GLY A 201 -2.42 2.25 -5.56
C GLY A 201 -3.91 1.97 -5.57
N VAL A 202 -4.37 0.89 -4.92
CA VAL A 202 -5.81 0.59 -4.75
C VAL A 202 -6.51 1.72 -4.01
N THR A 203 -5.95 2.19 -2.90
CA THR A 203 -6.50 3.34 -2.15
C THR A 203 -6.50 4.62 -2.99
N ARG A 204 -5.44 4.88 -3.76
CA ARG A 204 -5.35 6.01 -4.68
C ARG A 204 -6.47 5.98 -5.72
N ASN A 205 -6.68 4.84 -6.36
CA ASN A 205 -7.74 4.68 -7.37
C ASN A 205 -9.14 4.80 -6.75
N LEU A 206 -9.31 4.30 -5.52
CA LEU A 206 -10.56 4.48 -4.79
C LEU A 206 -10.85 5.98 -4.54
N ILE A 207 -9.88 6.76 -4.09
CA ILE A 207 -10.04 8.21 -3.85
C ILE A 207 -10.38 8.93 -5.15
N LEU A 208 -9.68 8.65 -6.26
CA LEU A 208 -9.98 9.22 -7.58
C LEU A 208 -11.39 8.88 -8.09
N ARG A 209 -11.95 7.74 -7.66
CA ARG A 209 -13.33 7.35 -7.97
C ARG A 209 -14.35 8.05 -7.07
N LEU A 210 -14.05 8.20 -5.77
CA LEU A 210 -14.99 8.73 -4.78
C LEU A 210 -15.16 10.26 -4.87
N LEU A 211 -14.11 11.03 -5.09
CA LEU A 211 -14.14 12.48 -5.11
C LEU A 211 -15.10 13.04 -6.19
N PRO A 212 -15.02 12.62 -7.48
CA PRO A 212 -15.95 13.11 -8.51
C PRO A 212 -17.41 12.76 -8.23
N MET A 213 -17.70 11.63 -7.58
CA MET A 213 -19.07 11.27 -7.18
C MET A 213 -19.67 12.25 -6.16
N ARG A 214 -18.87 13.12 -5.58
CA ARG A 214 -19.26 14.14 -4.60
C ARG A 214 -19.04 15.57 -5.09
N GLY A 215 -18.75 15.73 -6.40
CA GLY A 215 -18.58 17.03 -7.03
C GLY A 215 -17.21 17.68 -6.84
N TYR A 216 -16.20 16.92 -6.38
CA TYR A 216 -14.81 17.37 -6.30
C TYR A 216 -14.06 16.96 -7.57
N GLU A 217 -13.25 17.85 -8.11
CA GLU A 217 -12.36 17.52 -9.22
C GLU A 217 -11.14 16.76 -8.70
N ALA A 218 -10.84 15.61 -9.32
CA ALA A 218 -9.70 14.78 -8.99
C ALA A 218 -9.19 14.05 -10.24
N PHE A 219 -7.91 14.19 -10.56
CA PHE A 219 -7.31 13.54 -11.73
C PHE A 219 -5.79 13.38 -11.59
N GLU A 220 -5.21 12.69 -12.54
CA GLU A 220 -3.77 12.49 -12.65
C GLU A 220 -3.13 13.64 -13.41
N ASP A 221 -1.98 14.12 -12.94
CA ASP A 221 -1.18 15.14 -13.62
C ASP A 221 0.30 15.05 -13.23
N ASN A 222 1.15 15.71 -14.00
CA ASN A 222 2.55 15.91 -13.66
C ASN A 222 2.67 16.97 -12.56
N ILE A 223 3.15 16.59 -11.40
CA ILE A 223 3.32 17.47 -10.24
C ILE A 223 4.79 17.86 -10.13
N THR A 224 5.07 19.16 -10.20
CA THR A 224 6.42 19.67 -9.98
C THR A 224 6.71 19.84 -8.49
N LEU A 225 7.99 20.00 -8.12
CA LEU A 225 8.35 20.36 -6.74
C LEU A 225 7.75 21.72 -6.33
N HIS A 226 7.64 22.66 -7.26
CA HIS A 226 7.00 23.94 -6.99
C HIS A 226 5.52 23.73 -6.63
N ASP A 227 4.79 22.87 -7.37
CA ASP A 227 3.40 22.55 -7.06
C ASP A 227 3.25 21.90 -5.69
N LEU A 228 4.13 20.95 -5.37
CA LEU A 228 4.13 20.29 -4.05
C LEU A 228 4.39 21.28 -2.89
N TRP A 229 5.31 22.23 -3.07
CA TRP A 229 5.64 23.20 -2.01
C TRP A 229 4.62 24.34 -1.87
N THR A 230 3.81 24.58 -2.90
CA THR A 230 2.85 25.70 -2.96
C THR A 230 1.41 25.26 -3.05
N CYS A 231 1.12 23.95 -2.87
CA CYS A 231 -0.24 23.46 -2.82
C CYS A 231 -0.97 23.93 -1.55
N ASP A 232 -2.30 23.93 -1.64
CA ASP A 232 -3.17 24.30 -0.52
C ASP A 232 -3.21 23.18 0.52
N GLU A 233 -3.21 21.92 0.06
CA GLU A 233 -3.21 20.72 0.90
C GLU A 233 -2.35 19.64 0.25
N ALA A 234 -1.78 18.74 1.07
CA ALA A 234 -1.14 17.52 0.61
C ALA A 234 -1.49 16.35 1.55
N PHE A 235 -1.58 15.15 1.00
CA PHE A 235 -1.76 13.94 1.79
C PHE A 235 -1.16 12.73 1.10
N VAL A 236 -0.74 11.77 1.89
CA VAL A 236 -0.39 10.44 1.39
C VAL A 236 -1.56 9.49 1.54
N CYS A 237 -1.65 8.53 0.63
CA CYS A 237 -2.65 7.48 0.69
C CYS A 237 -2.09 6.11 0.30
N GLY A 238 -2.67 5.08 0.86
CA GLY A 238 -2.30 3.69 0.61
C GLY A 238 -2.87 2.77 1.66
N THR A 239 -2.92 1.48 1.40
CA THR A 239 -3.50 0.50 2.32
C THR A 239 -2.85 0.54 3.70
N GLY A 240 -1.53 0.67 3.76
CA GLY A 240 -0.80 0.78 5.03
C GLY A 240 -0.72 2.19 5.61
N ALA A 241 -0.76 3.22 4.76
CA ALA A 241 -0.75 4.62 5.16
C ALA A 241 -2.15 5.15 5.48
N GLU A 242 -3.19 4.50 4.94
CA GLU A 242 -4.57 5.01 4.93
C GLU A 242 -4.65 6.36 4.22
N VAL A 243 -5.22 7.39 4.82
CA VAL A 243 -5.16 8.78 4.35
C VAL A 243 -4.54 9.61 5.48
N ARG A 244 -3.36 10.17 5.24
CA ARG A 244 -2.66 10.98 6.22
C ARG A 244 -2.29 12.35 5.64
N PRO A 245 -2.78 13.45 6.23
CA PRO A 245 -2.40 14.80 5.82
C PRO A 245 -0.89 15.02 5.94
N ILE A 246 -0.27 15.64 4.94
CA ILE A 246 1.11 16.12 4.98
C ILE A 246 1.08 17.61 5.29
N VAL A 247 1.44 17.97 6.50
CA VAL A 247 1.42 19.37 6.97
C VAL A 247 2.74 20.12 6.75
N LYS A 248 3.82 19.38 6.39
CA LYS A 248 5.15 19.97 6.17
C LYS A 248 5.97 19.17 5.16
N VAL A 249 6.61 19.87 4.22
CA VAL A 249 7.53 19.29 3.21
C VAL A 249 8.83 20.11 3.20
N ASP A 250 9.98 19.49 3.36
CA ASP A 250 11.31 20.14 3.40
C ASP A 250 11.36 21.35 4.34
N GLY A 251 10.72 21.25 5.50
CA GLY A 251 10.61 22.34 6.46
C GLY A 251 9.58 23.42 6.11
N ARG A 252 8.96 23.40 4.92
CA ARG A 252 7.91 24.34 4.50
C ARG A 252 6.55 23.84 4.98
N THR A 253 5.78 24.72 5.60
CA THR A 253 4.40 24.44 5.98
C THR A 253 3.53 24.36 4.72
N ILE A 254 2.68 23.36 4.61
CA ILE A 254 1.67 23.22 3.57
C ILE A 254 0.37 23.81 4.08
N GLY A 255 -0.28 24.68 3.28
CA GLY A 255 -1.46 25.42 3.70
C GLY A 255 -1.20 26.24 4.97
N ASP A 256 -2.02 26.03 5.98
CA ASP A 256 -1.88 26.62 7.32
C ASP A 256 -1.18 25.67 8.34
N GLY A 257 -0.79 24.48 7.91
CA GLY A 257 -0.15 23.47 8.76
C GLY A 257 -1.13 22.51 9.41
N GLU A 258 -2.41 22.57 9.05
CA GLU A 258 -3.48 21.70 9.53
C GLU A 258 -4.06 20.86 8.39
N THR A 259 -5.03 19.99 8.72
CA THR A 259 -5.74 19.21 7.69
C THR A 259 -6.70 20.14 6.93
N GLY A 260 -6.51 20.27 5.63
CA GLY A 260 -7.38 21.11 4.81
C GLY A 260 -8.73 20.44 4.49
N PRO A 261 -9.73 21.24 4.07
CA PRO A 261 -11.12 20.79 3.93
C PRO A 261 -11.33 19.67 2.89
N VAL A 262 -10.52 19.64 1.82
CA VAL A 262 -10.63 18.55 0.83
C VAL A 262 -10.07 17.26 1.39
N THR A 263 -8.93 17.32 2.10
CA THR A 263 -8.34 16.16 2.78
C THR A 263 -9.27 15.61 3.86
N GLU A 264 -9.91 16.47 4.66
CA GLU A 264 -10.94 16.05 5.62
C GLU A 264 -12.08 15.31 4.91
N LYS A 265 -12.52 15.83 3.77
CA LYS A 265 -13.57 15.17 2.98
C LYS A 265 -13.13 13.81 2.44
N VAL A 266 -11.88 13.69 1.99
CA VAL A 266 -11.30 12.40 1.57
C VAL A 266 -11.32 11.39 2.72
N ILE A 267 -10.88 11.79 3.92
CA ILE A 267 -10.89 10.95 5.12
C ILE A 267 -12.31 10.47 5.44
N GLN A 268 -13.28 11.38 5.41
CA GLN A 268 -14.69 11.07 5.64
C GLN A 268 -15.21 10.04 4.60
N LEU A 269 -15.01 10.32 3.31
CA LEU A 269 -15.48 9.45 2.23
C LEU A 269 -14.83 8.06 2.27
N TYR A 270 -13.56 7.99 2.59
CA TYR A 270 -12.84 6.73 2.72
C TYR A 270 -13.36 5.93 3.93
N THR A 271 -13.60 6.59 5.06
CA THR A 271 -14.18 5.96 6.26
C THR A 271 -15.59 5.44 6.00
N ASP A 272 -16.45 6.25 5.39
CA ASP A 272 -17.82 5.85 5.02
C ASP A 272 -17.80 4.66 4.05
N TYR A 273 -16.85 4.65 3.10
CA TYR A 273 -16.70 3.58 2.14
C TYR A 273 -16.29 2.25 2.80
N ILE A 274 -15.36 2.29 3.78
CA ILE A 274 -14.98 1.09 4.56
C ILE A 274 -16.22 0.46 5.20
N ILE A 275 -17.06 1.26 5.84
CA ILE A 275 -18.25 0.78 6.56
C ILE A 275 -19.28 0.18 5.60
N THR A 276 -19.45 0.78 4.41
CA THR A 276 -20.55 0.44 3.50
C THR A 276 -20.19 -0.58 2.43
N HIS A 277 -18.91 -0.70 2.07
CA HIS A 277 -18.45 -1.53 0.94
C HIS A 277 -17.39 -2.56 1.32
N GLY A 278 -16.84 -2.52 2.53
CA GLY A 278 -15.93 -3.55 3.01
C GLY A 278 -16.63 -4.91 3.06
N GLU A 279 -15.99 -5.94 2.54
CA GLU A 279 -16.49 -7.32 2.61
C GLU A 279 -16.48 -7.82 4.05
N GLU A 280 -17.64 -8.23 4.54
CA GLU A 280 -17.77 -8.73 5.91
C GLU A 280 -17.18 -10.14 6.03
N VAL A 281 -16.30 -10.33 7.01
CA VAL A 281 -15.72 -11.63 7.33
C VAL A 281 -16.66 -12.41 8.24
N ASP A 282 -17.01 -13.61 7.85
CA ASP A 282 -17.80 -14.53 8.68
C ASP A 282 -16.90 -15.26 9.67
N TYR A 283 -16.93 -14.87 10.94
CA TYR A 283 -16.16 -15.51 12.02
C TYR A 283 -16.89 -16.69 12.67
N SER A 284 -18.05 -17.09 12.13
CA SER A 284 -18.85 -18.21 12.69
C SER A 284 -18.53 -19.57 12.05
N SER A 285 -17.67 -19.58 11.03
CA SER A 285 -17.31 -20.78 10.26
C SER A 285 -16.11 -21.53 10.84
#